data_ac6a2b8f0fdfd8cf01b4840813816b25
#
_entry.id   ac6a2b8f0fdfd8cf01b4840813816b25
#
_cell.length_a   1.000
_cell.length_b   1.000
_cell.length_c   1.000
_cell.angle_alpha   90.00
_cell.angle_beta   90.00
_cell.angle_gamma   90.00
#
_symmetry.space_group_name_H-M   'P 1'
#
loop_
_entity.id
_entity.type
_entity.pdbx_description
1 polymer ?
#
loop_
_entity_poly.entity_id
_entity_poly.type
_entity_poly.pdbx_seq_one_letter_code
_entity_poly.pdbx_strand_id
1 'polypeptide(L)'
;MVERAGRIGRVAAILTAVAVAFALAAPVTAKPLEHGTFHDEFSGIDPDFCGAGLEVRFAGVAEGRFLANRRGRDGLVYFMEHVHITETLTNLANGKSVSDQSRTVQKDLHVIDNGDGTLTILVLATGNFVLYGANGKAIAHNSGQIRFELLIDHGGTPGDPSDDVELDFTLVKESTGTNDDVCAAAVAALT
;
A
#
# COMPACT_ATOMS: atom_id res chain seq x y z
N MET A 1 63.97 17.37 -33.59
CA MET A 1 63.55 16.09 -32.97
C MET A 1 63.19 16.33 -31.51
N VAL A 2 62.22 17.23 -31.26
CA VAL A 2 61.72 17.55 -29.89
C VAL A 2 60.27 17.96 -30.04
N GLU A 3 59.32 17.00 -30.08
CA GLU A 3 57.87 17.36 -30.01
C GLU A 3 56.93 16.13 -29.86
N ARG A 4 57.38 15.05 -29.20
CA ARG A 4 56.50 13.89 -28.93
C ARG A 4 56.33 13.50 -27.47
N ALA A 5 57.02 14.15 -26.54
CA ALA A 5 56.98 13.79 -25.10
C ALA A 5 55.83 14.47 -24.33
N GLY A 6 55.19 15.52 -24.88
CA GLY A 6 54.19 16.33 -24.13
C GLY A 6 52.75 15.83 -24.21
N ARG A 7 52.40 14.89 -25.11
CA ARG A 7 51.00 14.44 -25.26
C ARG A 7 50.62 13.20 -24.44
N ILE A 8 51.60 12.37 -24.12
CA ILE A 8 51.34 11.13 -23.39
C ILE A 8 51.11 11.42 -21.89
N GLY A 9 51.79 12.42 -21.31
CA GLY A 9 51.62 12.77 -19.92
C GLY A 9 50.26 13.39 -19.54
N ARG A 10 49.60 14.08 -20.49
CA ARG A 10 48.29 14.71 -20.24
C ARG A 10 47.13 13.72 -20.31
N VAL A 11 47.23 12.69 -21.13
CA VAL A 11 46.20 11.65 -21.23
C VAL A 11 46.23 10.72 -19.98
N ALA A 12 47.43 10.42 -19.50
CA ALA A 12 47.58 9.60 -18.29
C ALA A 12 47.05 10.30 -17.02
N ALA A 13 47.22 11.64 -16.92
CA ALA A 13 46.71 12.41 -15.77
C ALA A 13 45.16 12.54 -15.76
N ILE A 14 44.54 12.58 -16.94
CA ILE A 14 43.05 12.63 -17.04
C ILE A 14 42.43 11.28 -16.72
N LEU A 15 43.05 10.18 -17.12
CA LEU A 15 42.53 8.82 -16.81
C LEU A 15 42.64 8.47 -15.31
N THR A 16 43.69 8.93 -14.62
CA THR A 16 43.83 8.74 -13.17
C THR A 16 42.84 9.57 -12.37
N ALA A 17 42.52 10.80 -12.80
CA ALA A 17 41.53 11.66 -12.14
C ALA A 17 40.11 11.10 -12.24
N VAL A 18 39.71 10.48 -13.38
CA VAL A 18 38.40 9.84 -13.56
C VAL A 18 38.31 8.55 -12.75
N ALA A 19 39.35 7.74 -12.65
CA ALA A 19 39.36 6.51 -11.87
C ALA A 19 39.22 6.76 -10.35
N VAL A 20 39.82 7.84 -9.86
CA VAL A 20 39.71 8.25 -8.43
C VAL A 20 38.32 8.77 -8.08
N ALA A 21 37.63 9.44 -9.02
CA ALA A 21 36.27 9.91 -8.80
C ALA A 21 35.24 8.76 -8.68
N PHE A 22 35.45 7.65 -9.40
CA PHE A 22 34.60 6.46 -9.27
C PHE A 22 34.87 5.63 -7.99
N ALA A 23 36.07 5.67 -7.45
CA ALA A 23 36.44 4.93 -6.24
C ALA A 23 35.87 5.54 -4.95
N LEU A 24 35.40 6.81 -4.99
CA LEU A 24 34.84 7.49 -3.81
C LEU A 24 33.31 7.43 -3.74
N ALA A 25 32.65 6.88 -4.76
CA ALA A 25 31.22 6.62 -4.71
C ALA A 25 30.97 5.37 -3.87
N ALA A 26 30.93 5.51 -2.55
CA ALA A 26 30.43 4.46 -1.70
C ALA A 26 28.98 4.12 -2.12
N PRO A 27 28.62 2.84 -2.25
CA PRO A 27 27.25 2.48 -2.56
C PRO A 27 26.36 3.03 -1.44
N VAL A 28 25.52 3.99 -1.75
CA VAL A 28 24.46 4.46 -0.86
C VAL A 28 23.45 3.33 -0.78
N THR A 29 23.61 2.44 0.18
CA THR A 29 22.57 1.46 0.52
C THR A 29 21.48 2.23 1.26
N ALA A 30 20.40 2.55 0.56
CA ALA A 30 19.19 3.07 1.19
C ALA A 30 18.65 1.95 2.12
N LYS A 31 18.84 2.13 3.44
CA LYS A 31 18.16 1.27 4.40
C LYS A 31 16.72 1.74 4.54
N PRO A 32 15.74 0.80 4.55
CA PRO A 32 14.37 1.15 4.93
C PRO A 32 14.36 1.84 6.30
N LEU A 33 13.45 2.79 6.49
CA LEU A 33 13.20 3.38 7.80
C LEU A 33 12.65 2.31 8.74
N GLU A 34 11.67 1.56 8.23
CA GLU A 34 11.04 0.45 8.92
C GLU A 34 10.56 -0.59 7.92
N HIS A 35 10.55 -1.84 8.32
CA HIS A 35 9.92 -2.93 7.59
C HIS A 35 9.53 -4.04 8.57
N GLY A 36 8.46 -4.75 8.24
CA GLY A 36 7.99 -5.83 9.09
C GLY A 36 6.96 -6.71 8.43
N THR A 37 6.49 -7.66 9.20
CA THR A 37 5.34 -8.50 8.91
C THR A 37 4.34 -8.36 10.05
N PHE A 38 3.07 -8.55 9.76
CA PHE A 38 2.01 -8.57 10.77
C PHE A 38 1.09 -9.77 10.54
N HIS A 39 0.40 -10.16 11.60
CA HIS A 39 -0.62 -11.19 11.63
C HIS A 39 -1.63 -10.77 12.68
N ASP A 40 -2.80 -10.34 12.23
CA ASP A 40 -3.85 -9.81 13.09
C ASP A 40 -5.13 -10.63 12.93
N GLU A 41 -5.67 -11.10 14.04
CA GLU A 41 -6.98 -11.71 14.10
C GLU A 41 -8.02 -10.66 14.46
N PHE A 42 -9.12 -10.64 13.75
CA PHE A 42 -10.19 -9.68 14.00
C PHE A 42 -11.56 -10.36 13.98
N SER A 43 -12.51 -9.80 14.73
CA SER A 43 -13.90 -10.23 14.71
C SER A 43 -14.81 -9.14 15.26
N GLY A 44 -16.07 -9.19 14.83
CA GLY A 44 -17.09 -8.26 15.29
C GLY A 44 -18.47 -8.62 14.79
N ILE A 45 -19.42 -7.73 15.01
CA ILE A 45 -20.80 -7.83 14.50
C ILE A 45 -21.12 -6.55 13.75
N ASP A 46 -21.60 -6.71 12.51
CA ASP A 46 -22.24 -5.65 11.74
C ASP A 46 -23.75 -5.79 11.91
N PRO A 47 -24.44 -4.84 12.56
CA PRO A 47 -25.87 -4.94 12.84
C PRO A 47 -26.74 -4.66 11.62
N ASP A 48 -26.20 -4.08 10.55
CA ASP A 48 -26.93 -3.73 9.32
C ASP A 48 -26.08 -4.00 8.08
N PHE A 49 -25.59 -5.19 7.97
CA PHE A 49 -24.69 -5.61 6.90
C PHE A 49 -25.22 -5.24 5.52
N CYS A 50 -24.43 -4.46 4.78
CA CYS A 50 -24.79 -3.94 3.45
C CYS A 50 -26.12 -3.13 3.42
N GLY A 51 -26.59 -2.58 4.52
CA GLY A 51 -27.88 -1.87 4.59
C GLY A 51 -29.09 -2.77 4.37
N ALA A 52 -28.96 -4.09 4.57
CA ALA A 52 -29.99 -5.08 4.32
C ALA A 52 -30.76 -5.53 5.59
N GLY A 53 -30.48 -4.91 6.73
CA GLY A 53 -31.07 -5.30 8.02
C GLY A 53 -30.62 -6.67 8.51
N LEU A 54 -29.48 -7.16 8.04
CA LEU A 54 -28.90 -8.43 8.46
C LEU A 54 -27.86 -8.18 9.56
N GLU A 55 -28.02 -8.86 10.69
CA GLU A 55 -26.98 -8.91 11.71
C GLU A 55 -25.98 -10.01 11.35
N VAL A 56 -24.76 -9.60 10.98
CA VAL A 56 -23.71 -10.50 10.50
C VAL A 56 -22.50 -10.43 11.41
N ARG A 57 -22.07 -11.59 11.92
CA ARG A 57 -20.76 -11.70 12.56
C ARG A 57 -19.70 -11.89 11.49
N PHE A 58 -18.66 -11.10 11.58
CA PHE A 58 -17.44 -11.29 10.82
C PHE A 58 -16.30 -11.79 11.72
N ALA A 59 -15.45 -12.64 11.18
CA ALA A 59 -14.21 -13.10 11.81
C ALA A 59 -13.19 -13.45 10.74
N GLY A 60 -11.97 -12.99 10.92
CA GLY A 60 -10.94 -13.16 9.91
C GLY A 60 -9.53 -12.97 10.43
N VAL A 61 -8.60 -13.12 9.49
CA VAL A 61 -7.17 -12.94 9.69
C VAL A 61 -6.64 -12.02 8.59
N ALA A 62 -5.87 -11.02 8.98
CA ALA A 62 -5.09 -10.17 8.09
C ALA A 62 -3.60 -10.46 8.28
N GLU A 63 -2.94 -10.85 7.21
CA GLU A 63 -1.50 -11.12 7.20
C GLU A 63 -0.83 -10.25 6.17
N GLY A 64 0.37 -9.76 6.48
CA GLY A 64 1.04 -8.91 5.53
C GLY A 64 2.47 -8.59 5.86
N ARG A 65 3.01 -7.74 5.00
CA ARG A 65 4.33 -7.14 5.17
C ARG A 65 4.27 -5.69 4.73
N PHE A 66 5.03 -4.87 5.39
CA PHE A 66 5.14 -3.46 5.05
C PHE A 66 6.58 -3.00 4.95
N LEU A 67 6.76 -1.87 4.30
CA LEU A 67 8.02 -1.19 4.08
C LEU A 67 7.77 0.31 4.12
N ALA A 68 8.49 1.03 4.99
CA ALA A 68 8.53 2.47 5.03
C ALA A 68 9.93 2.96 4.65
N ASN A 69 10.01 3.93 3.73
CA ASN A 69 11.26 4.51 3.27
C ASN A 69 11.17 6.03 3.24
N ARG A 70 12.26 6.69 3.63
CA ARG A 70 12.39 8.14 3.38
C ARG A 70 12.85 8.41 1.95
N ARG A 71 12.23 9.37 1.29
CA ARG A 71 12.58 9.78 -0.07
C ARG A 71 12.69 11.30 -0.18
N GLY A 72 13.42 11.72 -1.22
CA GLY A 72 13.61 13.14 -1.53
C GLY A 72 14.58 13.84 -0.56
N ARG A 73 14.72 15.16 -0.75
CA ARG A 73 15.54 16.02 0.11
C ARG A 73 14.84 16.33 1.43
N ASP A 74 13.51 16.33 1.42
CA ASP A 74 12.67 16.71 2.54
C ASP A 74 12.46 15.54 3.52
N GLY A 75 12.93 14.33 3.13
CA GLY A 75 12.93 13.14 3.99
C GLY A 75 11.54 12.59 4.28
N LEU A 76 10.54 12.87 3.43
CA LEU A 76 9.18 12.38 3.59
C LEU A 76 9.11 10.85 3.51
N VAL A 77 8.25 10.26 4.32
CA VAL A 77 8.08 8.81 4.39
C VAL A 77 7.11 8.35 3.31
N TYR A 78 7.51 7.28 2.62
CA TYR A 78 6.70 6.56 1.64
C TYR A 78 6.46 5.16 2.14
N PHE A 79 5.21 4.76 2.18
CA PHE A 79 4.76 3.47 2.65
C PHE A 79 4.39 2.54 1.49
N MET A 80 4.60 1.25 1.70
CA MET A 80 4.12 0.19 0.82
C MET A 80 3.78 -1.02 1.68
N GLU A 81 2.62 -1.63 1.43
CA GLU A 81 2.23 -2.86 2.07
C GLU A 81 1.67 -3.90 1.09
N HIS A 82 1.77 -5.15 1.50
CA HIS A 82 1.08 -6.29 0.90
C HIS A 82 0.24 -6.94 1.98
N VAL A 83 -1.06 -7.02 1.76
CA VAL A 83 -2.02 -7.58 2.71
C VAL A 83 -2.74 -8.75 2.07
N HIS A 84 -2.93 -9.81 2.82
CA HIS A 84 -3.82 -10.92 2.53
C HIS A 84 -4.82 -11.05 3.67
N ILE A 85 -6.10 -10.97 3.35
CA ILE A 85 -7.20 -11.13 4.32
C ILE A 85 -7.98 -12.37 3.94
N THR A 86 -8.35 -13.15 4.94
CA THR A 86 -9.34 -14.21 4.86
C THR A 86 -10.40 -13.95 5.92
N GLU A 87 -11.67 -13.94 5.54
CA GLU A 87 -12.77 -13.61 6.42
C GLU A 87 -13.94 -14.57 6.23
N THR A 88 -14.70 -14.77 7.28
CA THR A 88 -15.98 -15.49 7.27
C THR A 88 -17.07 -14.58 7.81
N LEU A 89 -18.14 -14.45 7.06
CA LEU A 89 -19.34 -13.70 7.39
C LEU A 89 -20.45 -14.68 7.71
N THR A 90 -21.10 -14.53 8.86
CA THR A 90 -22.17 -15.44 9.31
C THR A 90 -23.40 -14.64 9.73
N ASN A 91 -24.53 -14.87 9.07
CA ASN A 91 -25.81 -14.31 9.47
C ASN A 91 -26.27 -14.95 10.79
N LEU A 92 -26.43 -14.14 11.85
CA LEU A 92 -26.76 -14.60 13.19
C LEU A 92 -28.19 -15.14 13.30
N ALA A 93 -29.11 -14.73 12.41
CA ALA A 93 -30.50 -15.17 12.45
C ALA A 93 -30.69 -16.61 11.94
N ASN A 94 -29.88 -17.08 10.99
CA ASN A 94 -30.09 -18.39 10.34
C ASN A 94 -28.85 -19.28 10.27
N GLY A 95 -27.67 -18.76 10.68
CA GLY A 95 -26.39 -19.46 10.68
C GLY A 95 -25.75 -19.69 9.31
N LYS A 96 -26.33 -19.15 8.20
CA LYS A 96 -25.69 -19.24 6.90
C LYS A 96 -24.42 -18.41 6.87
N SER A 97 -23.42 -18.88 6.14
CA SER A 97 -22.13 -18.20 6.04
C SER A 97 -21.58 -18.16 4.62
N VAL A 98 -20.79 -17.14 4.36
CA VAL A 98 -19.93 -16.99 3.18
C VAL A 98 -18.52 -16.71 3.68
N SER A 99 -17.52 -16.90 2.81
CA SER A 99 -16.15 -16.52 3.13
C SER A 99 -15.58 -15.67 2.01
N ASP A 100 -14.63 -14.81 2.34
CA ASP A 100 -13.92 -14.06 1.33
C ASP A 100 -12.40 -14.15 1.48
N GLN A 101 -11.73 -13.80 0.41
CA GLN A 101 -10.29 -13.65 0.36
C GLN A 101 -9.95 -12.39 -0.42
N SER A 102 -9.06 -11.58 0.13
CA SER A 102 -8.48 -10.46 -0.59
C SER A 102 -6.96 -10.50 -0.57
N ARG A 103 -6.36 -9.99 -1.62
CA ARG A 103 -4.92 -9.73 -1.71
C ARG A 103 -4.71 -8.36 -2.31
N THR A 104 -4.10 -7.48 -1.56
CA THR A 104 -3.92 -6.08 -1.94
C THR A 104 -2.47 -5.67 -1.77
N VAL A 105 -2.00 -4.87 -2.70
CA VAL A 105 -0.76 -4.11 -2.60
C VAL A 105 -1.16 -2.65 -2.61
N GLN A 106 -0.77 -1.92 -1.56
CA GLN A 106 -0.91 -0.47 -1.49
C GLN A 106 0.47 0.16 -1.47
N LYS A 107 0.61 1.29 -2.14
CA LYS A 107 1.87 2.06 -2.11
C LYS A 107 1.64 3.53 -2.37
N ASP A 108 2.40 4.35 -1.68
CA ASP A 108 2.44 5.77 -1.93
C ASP A 108 3.16 6.08 -3.25
N LEU A 109 2.47 6.81 -4.11
CA LEU A 109 3.03 7.32 -5.37
C LEU A 109 3.68 8.68 -5.17
N HIS A 110 2.99 9.57 -4.44
CA HIS A 110 3.44 10.91 -4.07
C HIS A 110 3.07 11.22 -2.64
N VAL A 111 3.98 11.86 -1.92
CA VAL A 111 3.76 12.46 -0.61
C VAL A 111 4.18 13.92 -0.73
N ILE A 112 3.30 14.84 -0.39
CA ILE A 112 3.48 16.29 -0.52
C ILE A 112 3.23 16.91 0.85
N ASP A 113 4.20 17.64 1.38
CA ASP A 113 4.01 18.52 2.53
C ASP A 113 3.34 19.81 2.04
N ASN A 114 2.13 20.08 2.55
CA ASN A 114 1.34 21.25 2.16
C ASN A 114 1.83 22.54 2.85
N GLY A 115 2.72 22.43 3.84
CA GLY A 115 3.30 23.55 4.55
C GLY A 115 2.36 24.20 5.59
N ASP A 116 1.22 23.60 5.85
CA ASP A 116 0.19 24.06 6.81
C ASP A 116 -0.02 23.06 7.97
N GLY A 117 0.86 22.08 8.11
CA GLY A 117 0.77 21.00 9.11
C GLY A 117 0.14 19.75 8.55
N THR A 118 -0.15 19.70 7.23
CA THR A 118 -0.74 18.54 6.59
C THR A 118 0.12 17.96 5.47
N LEU A 119 -0.08 16.66 5.18
CA LEU A 119 0.44 15.96 4.01
C LEU A 119 -0.71 15.56 3.08
N THR A 120 -0.49 15.64 1.78
CA THR A 120 -1.32 14.98 0.78
C THR A 120 -0.58 13.74 0.26
N ILE A 121 -1.18 12.56 0.40
CA ILE A 121 -0.59 11.29 -0.01
C ILE A 121 -1.43 10.68 -1.13
N LEU A 122 -0.88 10.60 -2.35
CA LEU A 122 -1.52 9.86 -3.44
C LEU A 122 -1.13 8.38 -3.35
N VAL A 123 -2.12 7.53 -3.14
CA VAL A 123 -1.96 6.09 -2.97
C VAL A 123 -2.44 5.34 -4.21
N LEU A 124 -1.70 4.31 -4.59
CA LEU A 124 -2.12 3.28 -5.53
C LEU A 124 -2.43 2.00 -4.77
N ALA A 125 -3.66 1.52 -4.86
CA ALA A 125 -4.03 0.18 -4.41
C ALA A 125 -4.34 -0.72 -5.62
N THR A 126 -3.78 -1.92 -5.60
CA THR A 126 -3.96 -2.95 -6.64
C THR A 126 -4.24 -4.28 -5.97
N GLY A 127 -5.27 -4.99 -6.40
CA GLY A 127 -5.57 -6.25 -5.78
C GLY A 127 -6.72 -7.01 -6.39
N ASN A 128 -7.10 -8.06 -5.69
CA ASN A 128 -8.30 -8.84 -5.98
C ASN A 128 -9.01 -9.19 -4.68
N PHE A 129 -10.32 -9.32 -4.81
CA PHE A 129 -11.23 -9.80 -3.77
C PHE A 129 -12.12 -10.88 -4.39
N VAL A 130 -12.35 -11.97 -3.69
CA VAL A 130 -13.25 -13.05 -4.11
C VAL A 130 -14.14 -13.45 -2.95
N LEU A 131 -15.45 -13.40 -3.17
CA LEU A 131 -16.46 -13.89 -2.24
C LEU A 131 -16.87 -15.31 -2.64
N TYR A 132 -16.88 -16.22 -1.68
CA TYR A 132 -17.23 -17.63 -1.85
C TYR A 132 -18.52 -17.95 -1.09
N GLY A 133 -19.45 -18.63 -1.77
CA GLY A 133 -20.61 -19.20 -1.12
C GLY A 133 -20.29 -20.41 -0.24
N ALA A 134 -21.26 -20.91 0.50
CA ALA A 134 -21.13 -22.07 1.41
C ALA A 134 -20.62 -23.35 0.73
N ASN A 135 -20.77 -23.47 -0.59
CA ASN A 135 -20.27 -24.59 -1.38
C ASN A 135 -18.83 -24.42 -1.89
N GLY A 136 -18.14 -23.34 -1.47
CA GLY A 136 -16.78 -23.00 -1.87
C GLY A 136 -16.65 -22.44 -3.29
N LYS A 137 -17.74 -22.17 -4.00
CA LYS A 137 -17.70 -21.53 -5.32
C LYS A 137 -17.66 -20.02 -5.18
N ALA A 138 -16.88 -19.36 -6.02
CA ALA A 138 -16.87 -17.91 -6.13
C ALA A 138 -18.27 -17.41 -6.60
N ILE A 139 -18.81 -16.41 -5.89
CA ILE A 139 -20.12 -15.80 -6.17
C ILE A 139 -20.02 -14.31 -6.49
N ALA A 140 -18.89 -13.66 -6.15
CA ALA A 140 -18.56 -12.33 -6.61
C ALA A 140 -17.03 -12.18 -6.68
N HIS A 141 -16.56 -11.32 -7.57
CA HIS A 141 -15.15 -11.10 -7.80
C HIS A 141 -14.88 -9.64 -8.15
N ASN A 142 -13.98 -9.00 -7.37
CA ASN A 142 -13.48 -7.67 -7.68
C ASN A 142 -11.97 -7.76 -7.88
N SER A 143 -11.48 -7.18 -8.96
CA SER A 143 -10.06 -7.08 -9.23
C SER A 143 -9.77 -5.76 -9.92
N GLY A 144 -8.62 -5.20 -9.68
CA GLY A 144 -8.23 -4.00 -10.39
C GLY A 144 -7.29 -3.11 -9.62
N GLN A 145 -7.39 -1.84 -9.95
CA GLN A 145 -6.52 -0.81 -9.45
C GLN A 145 -7.32 0.45 -9.21
N ILE A 146 -7.21 1.01 -8.02
CA ILE A 146 -7.76 2.31 -7.65
C ILE A 146 -6.64 3.28 -7.29
N ARG A 147 -6.94 4.57 -7.33
CA ARG A 147 -6.10 5.63 -6.77
C ARG A 147 -6.94 6.51 -5.89
N PHE A 148 -6.39 6.87 -4.75
CA PHE A 148 -7.04 7.79 -3.82
C PHE A 148 -6.00 8.69 -3.18
N GLU A 149 -6.46 9.81 -2.67
CA GLU A 149 -5.66 10.74 -1.88
C GLU A 149 -6.11 10.69 -0.42
N LEU A 150 -5.13 10.71 0.46
CA LEU A 150 -5.31 10.90 1.89
C LEU A 150 -4.82 12.29 2.24
N LEU A 151 -5.57 13.00 3.07
CA LEU A 151 -5.13 14.20 3.76
C LEU A 151 -4.78 13.81 5.19
N ILE A 152 -3.54 14.05 5.59
CA ILE A 152 -3.00 13.63 6.89
C ILE A 152 -2.56 14.87 7.67
N ASP A 153 -2.97 14.99 8.93
CA ASP A 153 -2.31 15.88 9.90
C ASP A 153 -1.08 15.16 10.46
N HIS A 154 0.10 15.74 10.26
CA HIS A 154 1.38 15.13 10.65
C HIS A 154 1.91 15.59 12.01
N GLY A 155 1.07 16.20 12.85
CA GLY A 155 1.43 16.59 14.22
C GLY A 155 2.63 17.56 14.36
N GLY A 156 3.10 18.13 13.25
CA GLY A 156 4.32 18.97 13.18
C GLY A 156 5.58 18.19 12.77
N THR A 157 5.49 16.89 12.50
CA THR A 157 6.62 16.00 12.19
C THR A 157 6.48 15.29 10.84
N PRO A 158 6.57 15.98 9.68
CA PRO A 158 6.24 15.41 8.36
C PRO A 158 7.11 14.20 7.93
N GLY A 159 8.17 13.91 8.65
CA GLY A 159 9.05 12.75 8.42
C GLY A 159 8.86 11.62 9.44
N ASP A 160 7.89 11.70 10.34
CA ASP A 160 7.59 10.67 11.36
C ASP A 160 6.10 10.33 11.35
N PRO A 161 5.71 9.21 10.75
CA PRO A 161 4.30 8.85 10.61
C PRO A 161 3.66 8.30 11.90
N SER A 162 4.36 8.28 13.03
CA SER A 162 3.86 7.69 14.28
C SER A 162 2.75 8.51 14.96
N ASP A 163 2.64 9.79 14.63
CA ASP A 163 1.63 10.72 15.14
C ASP A 163 0.67 11.23 14.05
N ASP A 164 0.74 10.63 12.86
CA ASP A 164 -0.12 10.97 11.72
C ASP A 164 -1.60 10.66 12.03
N VAL A 165 -2.48 11.60 11.67
CA VAL A 165 -3.93 11.45 11.78
C VAL A 165 -4.58 11.68 10.42
N GLU A 166 -5.33 10.69 9.92
CA GLU A 166 -6.11 10.85 8.69
C GLU A 166 -7.26 11.85 8.90
N LEU A 167 -7.31 12.88 8.07
CA LEU A 167 -8.34 13.93 8.07
C LEU A 167 -9.39 13.73 6.99
N ASP A 168 -8.98 13.24 5.80
CA ASP A 168 -9.88 13.09 4.65
C ASP A 168 -9.37 12.00 3.70
N PHE A 169 -10.33 11.42 2.97
CA PHE A 169 -10.12 10.43 1.91
C PHE A 169 -10.85 10.85 0.64
N THR A 170 -10.15 10.94 -0.47
CA THR A 170 -10.72 11.28 -1.78
C THR A 170 -10.38 10.22 -2.84
N LEU A 171 -11.40 9.58 -3.43
CA LEU A 171 -11.20 8.66 -4.56
C LEU A 171 -10.84 9.45 -5.82
N VAL A 172 -9.60 9.26 -6.33
CA VAL A 172 -9.09 9.93 -7.53
C VAL A 172 -9.39 9.15 -8.81
N LYS A 173 -9.34 7.84 -8.73
CA LYS A 173 -9.59 6.96 -9.86
C LYS A 173 -10.27 5.68 -9.39
N GLU A 174 -11.44 5.41 -9.97
CA GLU A 174 -12.20 4.18 -9.76
C GLU A 174 -11.48 2.94 -10.30
N SER A 175 -11.97 1.78 -9.88
CA SER A 175 -11.39 0.48 -10.29
C SER A 175 -11.38 0.33 -11.81
N THR A 176 -10.27 -0.22 -12.30
CA THR A 176 -10.07 -0.49 -13.73
C THR A 176 -10.38 -1.94 -14.12
N GLY A 177 -10.81 -2.76 -13.17
CA GLY A 177 -11.02 -4.20 -13.35
C GLY A 177 -12.47 -4.64 -13.19
N THR A 178 -12.64 -5.91 -12.84
CA THR A 178 -13.95 -6.47 -12.51
C THR A 178 -14.46 -5.84 -11.21
N ASN A 179 -15.76 -5.52 -11.20
CA ASN A 179 -16.40 -4.87 -10.06
C ASN A 179 -17.82 -5.43 -9.90
N ASP A 180 -17.93 -6.67 -9.40
CA ASP A 180 -19.20 -7.28 -9.09
C ASP A 180 -19.85 -6.61 -7.86
N ASP A 181 -21.19 -6.63 -7.79
CA ASP A 181 -21.90 -6.19 -6.58
C ASP A 181 -21.76 -7.23 -5.47
N VAL A 182 -20.70 -7.06 -4.66
CA VAL A 182 -20.37 -7.95 -3.55
C VAL A 182 -21.46 -7.96 -2.49
N CYS A 183 -22.06 -6.80 -2.19
CA CYS A 183 -23.14 -6.69 -1.21
C CYS A 183 -24.37 -7.48 -1.66
N ALA A 184 -24.81 -7.32 -2.90
CA ALA A 184 -25.94 -8.08 -3.41
C ALA A 184 -25.68 -9.59 -3.40
N ALA A 185 -24.49 -10.02 -3.82
CA ALA A 185 -24.09 -11.43 -3.80
C ALA A 185 -24.03 -12.02 -2.38
N ALA A 186 -23.45 -11.29 -1.43
CA ALA A 186 -23.33 -11.72 -0.03
C ALA A 186 -24.72 -11.83 0.64
N VAL A 187 -25.55 -10.78 0.52
CA VAL A 187 -26.91 -10.76 1.08
C VAL A 187 -27.74 -11.93 0.53
N ALA A 188 -27.71 -12.17 -0.80
CA ALA A 188 -28.42 -13.28 -1.42
C ALA A 188 -27.96 -14.66 -0.90
N ALA A 189 -26.67 -14.81 -0.59
CA ALA A 189 -26.14 -16.08 -0.05
C ALA A 189 -26.41 -16.28 1.44
N LEU A 190 -26.57 -15.18 2.20
CA LEU A 190 -26.78 -15.19 3.65
C LEU A 190 -28.28 -15.25 4.02
N THR A 191 -29.20 -14.89 3.12
CA THR A 191 -30.64 -14.98 3.32
C THR A 191 -31.21 -16.32 2.85
#